data_e576e7a82df7116114e8071edc57bb1d
#
_entry.id   e576e7a82df7116114e8071edc57bb1d
#
_cell.length_a   1.000
_cell.length_b   1.000
_cell.length_c   1.000
_cell.angle_alpha   90.00
_cell.angle_beta   90.00
_cell.angle_gamma   90.00
#
_symmetry.space_group_name_H-M   'P 1'
#
loop_
_entity.id
_entity.type
_entity.pdbx_description
1 polymer ?
#
loop_
_entity_poly.entity_id
_entity_poly.type
_entity_poly.pdbx_seq_one_letter_code
_entity_poly.pdbx_strand_id
1 'polypeptide(L)'
;MKFLFITDTHYGGPDNEGYRQQVRYNCHAEELLDRLSDWIRQEGGISFILHGGDLVDRGTRENIRLGAKLLERLPCPVYLTLGNHDLTQDDSVTAWLEEAPQLFLGGKIDFTILEDGVRFDALCANWGSRPAFWNMKEPQLAWFTEEQTARLTEGPQDLPRIIASHAQPCGLPCEQTGFDNEFHAPHEPFQKFVRETSAELTPLAWLGGHNHLTLHRTLETTHLVTAPAFSETPFEAKLFEYKQQEGNLIMKTVTFADSLSFRTAYDFNKTFVQGRSCDRMF
;
A
#
# COMPACT_ATOMS: atom_id res chain seq x y z
N MET A 1 11.74 4.30 -15.22
CA MET A 1 11.04 3.20 -14.57
C MET A 1 9.62 3.63 -14.19
N LYS A 2 8.62 2.75 -14.41
CA LYS A 2 7.24 2.96 -13.94
C LYS A 2 6.80 1.81 -13.05
N PHE A 3 6.06 2.09 -11.98
CA PHE A 3 5.39 1.07 -11.15
C PHE A 3 4.02 1.56 -10.68
N LEU A 4 3.13 0.61 -10.35
CA LEU A 4 1.85 0.92 -9.73
C LEU A 4 1.90 0.61 -8.24
N PHE A 5 1.16 1.40 -7.48
CA PHE A 5 0.88 1.16 -6.07
C PHE A 5 -0.64 1.05 -5.86
N ILE A 6 -1.08 -0.09 -5.32
CA ILE A 6 -2.44 -0.37 -4.86
C ILE A 6 -2.37 -0.93 -3.45
N THR A 7 -3.45 -0.86 -2.68
CA THR A 7 -3.46 -1.33 -1.30
C THR A 7 -4.89 -1.67 -0.84
N ASP A 8 -5.02 -2.37 0.26
CA ASP A 8 -6.26 -2.57 1.01
C ASP A 8 -7.39 -3.18 0.15
N THR A 9 -7.10 -4.27 -0.56
CA THR A 9 -8.11 -4.97 -1.37
C THR A 9 -9.05 -5.84 -0.55
N HIS A 10 -8.61 -6.36 0.60
CA HIS A 10 -9.39 -7.16 1.55
C HIS A 10 -10.19 -8.31 0.90
N TYR A 11 -9.59 -9.03 -0.05
CA TYR A 11 -10.27 -10.15 -0.70
C TYR A 11 -10.73 -11.19 0.33
N GLY A 12 -11.92 -11.76 0.08
CA GLY A 12 -12.59 -12.66 1.02
C GLY A 12 -13.36 -11.95 2.14
N GLY A 13 -13.31 -10.62 2.19
CA GLY A 13 -14.13 -9.80 3.10
C GLY A 13 -15.51 -9.47 2.52
N PRO A 14 -16.42 -8.96 3.37
CA PRO A 14 -17.78 -8.61 2.97
C PRO A 14 -17.78 -7.37 2.06
N ASP A 15 -18.78 -7.33 1.17
CA ASP A 15 -19.11 -6.13 0.41
C ASP A 15 -19.90 -5.14 1.27
N ASN A 16 -19.70 -3.85 1.03
CA ASN A 16 -20.53 -2.74 1.51
C ASN A 16 -20.76 -2.62 3.01
N GLU A 17 -20.50 -3.66 3.79
CA GLU A 17 -20.87 -3.67 5.19
C GLU A 17 -19.81 -2.98 6.06
N GLY A 18 -20.22 -1.79 6.54
CA GLY A 18 -19.57 -1.16 7.68
C GLY A 18 -18.16 -0.67 7.47
N TYR A 19 -17.67 -0.64 6.22
CA TYR A 19 -16.36 -0.11 6.03
C TYR A 19 -16.37 1.42 6.07
N ARG A 20 -15.33 1.97 6.65
CA ARG A 20 -15.39 3.31 7.24
C ARG A 20 -15.27 4.43 6.22
N GLN A 21 -14.73 4.13 5.03
CA GLN A 21 -14.38 5.18 4.09
C GLN A 21 -15.36 5.23 2.91
N GLN A 22 -15.17 4.44 1.89
CA GLN A 22 -16.06 4.38 0.76
C GLN A 22 -16.70 3.00 0.60
N VAL A 23 -17.56 2.84 -0.37
CA VAL A 23 -18.27 1.58 -0.61
C VAL A 23 -17.34 0.56 -1.23
N ARG A 24 -17.27 -0.64 -0.64
CA ARG A 24 -16.43 -1.76 -1.08
C ARG A 24 -17.19 -2.73 -1.98
N TYR A 25 -16.50 -3.28 -2.98
CA TYR A 25 -17.05 -4.16 -4.01
C TYR A 25 -16.19 -5.41 -4.25
N ASN A 26 -15.99 -6.24 -3.22
CA ASN A 26 -15.19 -7.47 -3.33
C ASN A 26 -15.82 -8.52 -4.25
N CYS A 27 -17.15 -8.56 -4.37
CA CYS A 27 -17.86 -9.43 -5.32
C CYS A 27 -17.53 -9.11 -6.79
N HIS A 28 -16.97 -7.95 -7.08
CA HIS A 28 -16.54 -7.51 -8.41
C HIS A 28 -15.01 -7.46 -8.57
N ALA A 29 -14.25 -8.10 -7.68
CA ALA A 29 -12.78 -8.07 -7.68
C ALA A 29 -12.17 -8.49 -9.01
N GLU A 30 -12.74 -9.51 -9.68
CA GLU A 30 -12.26 -9.98 -10.97
C GLU A 30 -12.39 -8.90 -12.05
N GLU A 31 -13.55 -8.24 -12.16
CA GLU A 31 -13.73 -7.16 -13.12
C GLU A 31 -12.82 -5.96 -12.84
N LEU A 32 -12.66 -5.59 -11.57
CA LEU A 32 -11.74 -4.50 -11.19
C LEU A 32 -10.30 -4.80 -11.62
N LEU A 33 -9.84 -6.03 -11.40
CA LEU A 33 -8.50 -6.45 -11.80
C LEU A 33 -8.37 -6.58 -13.33
N ASP A 34 -9.40 -7.01 -14.04
CA ASP A 34 -9.39 -7.03 -15.49
C ASP A 34 -9.29 -5.61 -16.06
N ARG A 35 -10.01 -4.63 -15.51
CA ARG A 35 -9.89 -3.22 -15.90
C ARG A 35 -8.50 -2.66 -15.61
N LEU A 36 -7.95 -2.95 -14.43
CA LEU A 36 -6.57 -2.59 -14.10
C LEU A 36 -5.58 -3.22 -15.08
N SER A 37 -5.75 -4.50 -15.39
CA SER A 37 -4.92 -5.26 -16.34
C SER A 37 -4.95 -4.64 -17.75
N ASP A 38 -6.15 -4.31 -18.26
CA ASP A 38 -6.32 -3.65 -19.55
C ASP A 38 -5.65 -2.28 -19.59
N TRP A 39 -5.82 -1.50 -18.52
CA TRP A 39 -5.18 -0.20 -18.39
C TRP A 39 -3.65 -0.32 -18.34
N ILE A 40 -3.09 -1.29 -17.61
CA ILE A 40 -1.63 -1.54 -17.57
C ILE A 40 -1.09 -1.86 -18.97
N ARG A 41 -1.80 -2.68 -19.75
CA ARG A 41 -1.40 -3.01 -21.13
C ARG A 41 -1.43 -1.79 -22.05
N GLN A 42 -2.40 -0.88 -21.85
CA GLN A 42 -2.52 0.36 -22.64
C GLN A 42 -1.45 1.39 -22.26
N GLU A 43 -1.22 1.60 -20.95
CA GLU A 43 -0.19 2.53 -20.45
C GLU A 43 1.22 2.08 -20.87
N GLY A 44 1.50 0.80 -20.76
CA GLY A 44 2.78 0.19 -21.10
C GLY A 44 3.95 0.61 -20.20
N GLY A 45 4.98 -0.21 -20.18
CA GLY A 45 6.22 0.09 -19.45
C GLY A 45 6.11 0.03 -17.93
N ILE A 46 5.08 -0.62 -17.38
CA ILE A 46 4.95 -0.88 -15.94
C ILE A 46 5.86 -2.05 -15.59
N SER A 47 6.89 -1.81 -14.78
CA SER A 47 7.85 -2.85 -14.35
C SER A 47 7.20 -3.84 -13.38
N PHE A 48 6.45 -3.35 -12.40
CA PHE A 48 5.78 -4.16 -11.39
C PHE A 48 4.63 -3.39 -10.71
N ILE A 49 3.84 -4.11 -9.93
CA ILE A 49 2.86 -3.55 -8.99
C ILE A 49 3.38 -3.81 -7.58
N LEU A 50 3.38 -2.77 -6.74
CA LEU A 50 3.57 -2.91 -5.31
C LEU A 50 2.21 -2.86 -4.63
N HIS A 51 1.82 -3.96 -3.99
CA HIS A 51 0.61 -4.01 -3.16
C HIS A 51 0.96 -3.65 -1.71
N GLY A 52 0.36 -2.58 -1.22
CA GLY A 52 0.68 -1.97 0.07
C GLY A 52 0.11 -2.68 1.30
N GLY A 53 -0.34 -3.93 1.19
CA GLY A 53 -0.86 -4.71 2.31
C GLY A 53 -2.38 -4.77 2.40
N ASP A 54 -2.86 -5.56 3.37
CA ASP A 54 -4.28 -5.91 3.50
C ASP A 54 -4.86 -6.45 2.19
N LEU A 55 -4.10 -7.39 1.57
CA LEU A 55 -4.54 -8.08 0.36
C LEU A 55 -5.79 -8.90 0.64
N VAL A 56 -5.86 -9.52 1.82
CA VAL A 56 -7.01 -10.32 2.25
C VAL A 56 -7.63 -9.75 3.53
N ASP A 57 -8.92 -9.99 3.72
CA ASP A 57 -9.62 -9.53 4.93
C ASP A 57 -9.21 -10.31 6.19
N ARG A 58 -8.77 -11.55 6.00
CA ARG A 58 -8.18 -12.41 7.05
C ARG A 58 -7.11 -13.31 6.43
N GLY A 59 -5.95 -13.39 7.07
CA GLY A 59 -4.79 -14.17 6.63
C GLY A 59 -4.98 -15.69 6.69
N THR A 60 -6.15 -16.22 6.38
CA THR A 60 -6.37 -17.67 6.27
C THR A 60 -5.78 -18.21 4.96
N ARG A 61 -5.30 -19.45 4.95
CA ARG A 61 -4.76 -20.07 3.74
C ARG A 61 -5.73 -20.04 2.54
N GLU A 62 -7.02 -20.16 2.80
CA GLU A 62 -8.06 -20.06 1.77
C GLU A 62 -8.09 -18.66 1.14
N ASN A 63 -8.11 -17.61 1.96
CA ASN A 63 -8.11 -16.23 1.47
C ASN A 63 -6.78 -15.88 0.78
N ILE A 64 -5.63 -16.36 1.30
CA ILE A 64 -4.33 -16.17 0.66
C ILE A 64 -4.33 -16.74 -0.76
N ARG A 65 -4.80 -17.99 -0.94
CA ARG A 65 -4.94 -18.60 -2.29
C ARG A 65 -5.89 -17.82 -3.18
N LEU A 66 -7.02 -17.34 -2.64
CA LEU A 66 -7.96 -16.50 -3.37
C LEU A 66 -7.29 -15.21 -3.84
N GLY A 67 -6.64 -14.46 -2.94
CA GLY A 67 -5.95 -13.22 -3.27
C GLY A 67 -4.83 -13.43 -4.29
N ALA A 68 -3.99 -14.44 -4.09
CA ALA A 68 -2.91 -14.78 -5.01
C ALA A 68 -3.46 -15.10 -6.42
N LYS A 69 -4.50 -15.91 -6.50
CA LYS A 69 -5.14 -16.26 -7.77
C LYS A 69 -5.77 -15.05 -8.48
N LEU A 70 -6.38 -14.14 -7.74
CA LEU A 70 -6.93 -12.91 -8.31
C LEU A 70 -5.84 -12.04 -8.92
N LEU A 71 -4.67 -11.93 -8.27
CA LEU A 71 -3.54 -11.14 -8.79
C LEU A 71 -2.89 -11.74 -10.03
N GLU A 72 -3.07 -13.04 -10.35
CA GLU A 72 -2.61 -13.65 -11.60
C GLU A 72 -3.25 -13.03 -12.86
N ARG A 73 -4.33 -12.26 -12.72
CA ARG A 73 -4.95 -11.50 -13.82
C ARG A 73 -4.09 -10.33 -14.30
N LEU A 74 -3.15 -9.87 -13.47
CA LEU A 74 -2.32 -8.72 -13.76
C LEU A 74 -1.14 -9.10 -14.66
N PRO A 75 -0.76 -8.25 -15.66
CA PRO A 75 0.19 -8.64 -16.71
C PRO A 75 1.67 -8.41 -16.34
N CYS A 76 1.95 -8.01 -15.09
CA CYS A 76 3.31 -7.76 -14.60
C CYS A 76 3.47 -8.32 -13.18
N PRO A 77 4.71 -8.49 -12.67
CA PRO A 77 4.94 -8.96 -11.31
C PRO A 77 4.23 -8.12 -10.27
N VAL A 78 3.69 -8.77 -9.23
CA VAL A 78 3.12 -8.12 -8.06
C VAL A 78 3.96 -8.48 -6.86
N TYR A 79 4.39 -7.47 -6.09
CA TYR A 79 5.07 -7.62 -4.81
C TYR A 79 4.19 -7.11 -3.69
N LEU A 80 4.16 -7.80 -2.54
CA LEU A 80 3.25 -7.53 -1.43
C LEU A 80 4.03 -7.15 -0.16
N THR A 81 3.69 -6.02 0.45
CA THR A 81 3.95 -5.78 1.87
C THR A 81 2.76 -6.29 2.67
N LEU A 82 2.96 -7.07 3.74
CA LEU A 82 1.85 -7.58 4.54
C LEU A 82 1.26 -6.48 5.43
N GLY A 83 -0.09 -6.42 5.46
CA GLY A 83 -0.85 -5.57 6.37
C GLY A 83 -1.32 -6.33 7.62
N ASN A 84 -2.03 -5.64 8.51
CA ASN A 84 -2.51 -6.26 9.74
C ASN A 84 -3.56 -7.35 9.48
N HIS A 85 -4.44 -7.19 8.50
CA HIS A 85 -5.41 -8.21 8.12
C HIS A 85 -4.77 -9.46 7.52
N ASP A 86 -3.63 -9.32 6.87
CA ASP A 86 -2.83 -10.41 6.32
C ASP A 86 -2.18 -11.26 7.43
N LEU A 87 -2.04 -10.72 8.65
CA LEU A 87 -1.30 -11.30 9.77
C LEU A 87 -2.20 -11.83 10.91
N THR A 88 -3.44 -12.20 10.64
CA THR A 88 -4.43 -12.58 11.64
C THR A 88 -4.37 -14.03 12.12
N GLN A 89 -3.42 -14.84 11.62
CA GLN A 89 -3.22 -16.24 12.02
C GLN A 89 -1.85 -16.43 12.65
N ASP A 90 -1.70 -17.42 13.52
CA ASP A 90 -0.44 -17.73 14.21
C ASP A 90 0.68 -18.14 13.25
N ASP A 91 0.33 -18.73 12.11
CA ASP A 91 1.25 -19.18 11.06
C ASP A 91 1.25 -18.28 9.82
N SER A 92 0.77 -17.04 9.94
CA SER A 92 0.56 -16.14 8.78
C SER A 92 1.76 -16.07 7.85
N VAL A 93 2.98 -15.84 8.38
CA VAL A 93 4.19 -15.74 7.53
C VAL A 93 4.45 -17.02 6.76
N THR A 94 4.38 -18.16 7.44
CA THR A 94 4.56 -19.47 6.82
C THR A 94 3.50 -19.70 5.75
N ALA A 95 2.23 -19.40 6.07
CA ALA A 95 1.13 -19.56 5.14
C ALA A 95 1.32 -18.69 3.89
N TRP A 96 1.72 -17.42 4.04
CA TRP A 96 1.99 -16.53 2.90
C TRP A 96 3.13 -17.05 2.02
N LEU A 97 4.26 -17.48 2.62
CA LEU A 97 5.41 -17.97 1.86
C LEU A 97 5.17 -19.34 1.19
N GLU A 98 4.27 -20.15 1.72
CA GLU A 98 3.88 -21.43 1.12
C GLU A 98 2.81 -21.28 0.02
N GLU A 99 1.79 -20.45 0.24
CA GLU A 99 0.61 -20.37 -0.63
C GLU A 99 0.76 -19.30 -1.74
N ALA A 100 1.60 -18.28 -1.53
CA ALA A 100 1.78 -17.18 -2.46
C ALA A 100 3.25 -16.69 -2.54
N PRO A 101 4.25 -17.61 -2.70
CA PRO A 101 5.67 -17.25 -2.68
C PRO A 101 6.08 -16.25 -3.75
N GLN A 102 5.36 -16.20 -4.88
CA GLN A 102 5.61 -15.29 -5.99
C GLN A 102 5.42 -13.81 -5.64
N LEU A 103 4.73 -13.50 -4.55
CA LEU A 103 4.52 -12.13 -4.08
C LEU A 103 5.69 -11.57 -3.25
N PHE A 104 6.68 -12.43 -2.92
CA PHE A 104 7.77 -12.08 -2.01
C PHE A 104 9.14 -12.36 -2.63
N LEU A 105 9.91 -11.31 -2.85
CA LEU A 105 11.23 -11.44 -3.45
C LEU A 105 12.20 -12.17 -2.50
N GLY A 106 12.84 -13.22 -3.03
CA GLY A 106 13.79 -14.02 -2.25
C GLY A 106 13.16 -14.85 -1.13
N GLY A 107 11.83 -15.06 -1.14
CA GLY A 107 11.12 -15.84 -0.14
C GLY A 107 11.10 -15.22 1.26
N LYS A 108 11.10 -13.89 1.34
CA LYS A 108 11.09 -13.13 2.59
C LYS A 108 9.97 -12.07 2.56
N ILE A 109 9.29 -11.88 3.69
CA ILE A 109 8.24 -10.86 3.83
C ILE A 109 8.79 -9.43 3.88
N ASP A 110 10.06 -9.28 4.31
CA ASP A 110 10.83 -8.04 4.18
C ASP A 110 11.86 -8.22 3.07
N PHE A 111 11.79 -7.41 2.03
CA PHE A 111 12.66 -7.56 0.86
C PHE A 111 13.02 -6.21 0.23
N THR A 112 14.04 -6.24 -0.62
CA THR A 112 14.48 -5.07 -1.38
C THR A 112 14.39 -5.37 -2.87
N ILE A 113 13.73 -4.50 -3.64
CA ILE A 113 13.72 -4.52 -5.10
C ILE A 113 14.75 -3.51 -5.58
N LEU A 114 15.59 -3.90 -6.53
CA LEU A 114 16.49 -3.00 -7.25
C LEU A 114 16.05 -2.97 -8.71
N GLU A 115 15.50 -1.85 -9.15
CA GLU A 115 14.92 -1.70 -10.50
C GLU A 115 15.30 -0.34 -11.09
N ASP A 116 15.90 -0.34 -12.28
CA ASP A 116 16.31 0.87 -13.03
C ASP A 116 17.06 1.91 -12.18
N GLY A 117 17.94 1.46 -11.29
CA GLY A 117 18.73 2.33 -10.43
C GLY A 117 17.97 2.95 -9.26
N VAL A 118 16.77 2.45 -8.94
CA VAL A 118 16.01 2.80 -7.74
C VAL A 118 15.96 1.62 -6.79
N ARG A 119 16.07 1.89 -5.51
CA ARG A 119 15.94 0.92 -4.43
C ARG A 119 14.55 1.05 -3.76
N PHE A 120 13.84 -0.08 -3.66
CA PHE A 120 12.57 -0.18 -2.94
C PHE A 120 12.77 -1.10 -1.74
N ASP A 121 12.58 -0.59 -0.54
CA ASP A 121 12.58 -1.37 0.68
C ASP A 121 11.15 -1.64 1.11
N ALA A 122 10.70 -2.88 0.95
CA ALA A 122 9.39 -3.35 1.39
C ALA A 122 9.51 -3.95 2.80
N LEU A 123 8.84 -3.34 3.78
CA LEU A 123 8.86 -3.74 5.18
C LEU A 123 7.47 -4.15 5.65
N CYS A 124 7.38 -5.36 6.19
CA CYS A 124 6.18 -5.86 6.85
C CYS A 124 6.05 -5.26 8.26
N ALA A 125 5.20 -4.24 8.42
CA ALA A 125 4.95 -3.67 9.73
C ALA A 125 4.34 -4.70 10.69
N ASN A 126 4.78 -4.69 11.94
CA ASN A 126 4.16 -5.45 13.02
C ASN A 126 3.07 -4.61 13.67
N TRP A 127 1.99 -5.24 14.16
CA TRP A 127 0.79 -4.54 14.62
C TRP A 127 0.36 -4.88 16.04
N GLY A 128 0.66 -6.08 16.48
CA GLY A 128 0.26 -6.57 17.78
C GLY A 128 1.42 -6.61 18.77
N SER A 129 1.22 -7.37 19.83
CA SER A 129 2.18 -7.57 20.91
C SER A 129 3.39 -8.44 20.52
N ARG A 130 3.35 -9.10 19.36
CA ARG A 130 4.44 -9.94 18.83
C ARG A 130 4.64 -9.69 17.32
N PRO A 131 5.87 -9.97 16.81
CA PRO A 131 6.17 -9.82 15.38
C PRO A 131 5.25 -10.66 14.49
N ALA A 132 4.92 -10.12 13.31
CA ALA A 132 4.22 -10.79 12.23
C ALA A 132 2.90 -11.49 12.64
N PHE A 133 2.22 -10.92 13.62
CA PHE A 133 0.90 -11.36 14.07
C PHE A 133 0.08 -10.18 14.58
N TRP A 134 -1.21 -10.18 14.29
CA TRP A 134 -2.15 -9.23 14.84
C TRP A 134 -3.44 -9.92 15.28
N ASN A 135 -3.75 -9.78 16.55
CA ASN A 135 -5.07 -10.14 17.06
C ASN A 135 -6.04 -8.98 16.80
N MET A 136 -7.08 -9.20 16.03
CA MET A 136 -8.07 -8.18 15.64
C MET A 136 -8.70 -7.40 16.82
N LYS A 137 -8.49 -7.84 18.05
CA LYS A 137 -8.94 -7.16 19.28
C LYS A 137 -7.88 -6.23 19.87
N GLU A 138 -6.62 -6.33 19.41
CA GLU A 138 -5.52 -5.47 19.85
C GLU A 138 -5.55 -4.12 19.12
N PRO A 139 -5.03 -3.05 19.75
CA PRO A 139 -4.83 -1.78 19.07
C PRO A 139 -3.93 -1.94 17.84
N GLN A 140 -4.21 -1.18 16.79
CA GLN A 140 -3.41 -1.15 15.56
C GLN A 140 -2.21 -0.20 15.73
N LEU A 141 -1.21 -0.63 16.49
CA LEU A 141 0.00 0.13 16.77
C LEU A 141 1.16 -0.43 15.96
N ALA A 142 1.45 0.19 14.83
CA ALA A 142 2.51 -0.26 13.94
C ALA A 142 3.91 -0.07 14.54
N TRP A 143 4.80 -1.04 14.32
CA TRP A 143 6.20 -0.99 14.76
C TRP A 143 7.09 -1.89 13.91
N PHE A 144 8.41 -1.68 13.97
CA PHE A 144 9.42 -2.52 13.31
C PHE A 144 10.40 -3.09 14.33
N THR A 145 10.91 -4.29 14.06
CA THR A 145 11.99 -4.90 14.86
C THR A 145 13.33 -4.21 14.54
N GLU A 146 14.31 -4.39 15.41
CA GLU A 146 15.69 -3.92 15.16
C GLU A 146 16.28 -4.55 13.89
N GLU A 147 15.97 -5.83 13.60
CA GLU A 147 16.40 -6.51 12.39
C GLU A 147 15.81 -5.86 11.13
N GLN A 148 14.52 -5.54 11.15
CA GLN A 148 13.85 -4.84 10.03
C GLN A 148 14.43 -3.45 9.80
N THR A 149 14.70 -2.70 10.86
CA THR A 149 15.31 -1.37 10.73
C THR A 149 16.76 -1.44 10.24
N ALA A 150 17.55 -2.41 10.70
CA ALA A 150 18.92 -2.62 10.24
C ALA A 150 19.00 -2.90 8.73
N ARG A 151 18.01 -3.59 8.15
CA ARG A 151 17.93 -3.83 6.69
C ARG A 151 17.92 -2.55 5.85
N LEU A 152 17.41 -1.45 6.37
CA LEU A 152 17.41 -0.17 5.67
C LEU A 152 18.83 0.38 5.44
N THR A 153 19.79 -0.03 6.27
CA THR A 153 21.20 0.35 6.13
C THR A 153 22.06 -0.69 5.38
N GLU A 154 21.48 -1.82 5.00
CA GLU A 154 22.16 -2.84 4.19
C GLU A 154 22.14 -2.50 2.70
N GLY A 155 23.12 -3.01 1.93
CA GLY A 155 23.21 -2.88 0.48
C GLY A 155 23.53 -1.45 -0.01
N PRO A 156 23.24 -1.12 -1.29
CA PRO A 156 23.55 0.19 -1.85
C PRO A 156 22.81 1.33 -1.16
N GLN A 157 23.54 2.32 -0.63
CA GLN A 157 22.99 3.49 0.06
C GLN A 157 22.93 4.74 -0.83
N ASP A 158 23.61 4.74 -1.95
CA ASP A 158 23.74 5.84 -2.92
C ASP A 158 22.61 5.90 -3.96
N LEU A 159 21.72 4.89 -3.97
CA LEU A 159 20.58 4.86 -4.88
C LEU A 159 19.40 5.67 -4.34
N PRO A 160 18.65 6.35 -5.22
CA PRO A 160 17.33 6.87 -4.88
C PRO A 160 16.48 5.78 -4.27
N ARG A 161 15.79 6.09 -3.17
CA ARG A 161 15.11 5.09 -2.36
C ARG A 161 13.63 5.38 -2.23
N ILE A 162 12.83 4.33 -2.24
CA ILE A 162 11.41 4.34 -1.87
C ILE A 162 11.23 3.31 -0.76
N ILE A 163 10.62 3.70 0.36
CA ILE A 163 10.26 2.79 1.44
C ILE A 163 8.77 2.51 1.33
N ALA A 164 8.37 1.26 1.50
CA ALA A 164 6.98 0.87 1.51
C ALA A 164 6.67 -0.02 2.72
N SER A 165 5.57 0.27 3.36
CA SER A 165 4.99 -0.56 4.41
C SER A 165 3.47 -0.40 4.38
N HIS A 166 2.72 -1.35 4.97
CA HIS A 166 1.27 -1.15 5.08
C HIS A 166 0.93 0.02 6.03
N ALA A 167 1.71 0.22 7.07
CA ALA A 167 1.47 1.28 8.03
C ALA A 167 1.56 2.66 7.36
N GLN A 168 0.50 3.47 7.52
CA GLN A 168 0.49 4.84 7.02
C GLN A 168 1.61 5.67 7.69
N PRO A 169 2.39 6.44 6.92
CA PRO A 169 3.53 7.18 7.47
C PRO A 169 3.13 8.39 8.33
N CYS A 170 1.92 8.93 8.14
CA CYS A 170 1.40 10.07 8.91
C CYS A 170 -0.13 10.10 8.86
N GLY A 171 -0.75 10.98 9.66
CA GLY A 171 -2.19 11.25 9.62
C GLY A 171 -2.59 12.21 8.51
N LEU A 172 -3.89 12.25 8.18
CA LEU A 172 -4.44 13.23 7.27
C LEU A 172 -4.50 14.61 7.93
N PRO A 173 -4.07 15.65 7.21
CA PRO A 173 -4.11 17.00 7.74
C PRO A 173 -5.54 17.52 7.88
N CYS A 174 -5.74 18.42 8.86
CA CYS A 174 -7.03 19.06 9.11
C CYS A 174 -7.58 19.77 7.87
N GLU A 175 -6.72 20.32 7.03
CA GLU A 175 -7.10 21.03 5.80
C GLU A 175 -7.73 20.11 4.75
N GLN A 176 -7.38 18.81 4.78
CA GLN A 176 -7.99 17.82 3.87
C GLN A 176 -9.34 17.35 4.39
N THR A 177 -9.44 17.09 5.69
CA THR A 177 -10.60 16.48 6.32
C THR A 177 -11.64 17.49 6.78
N GLY A 178 -11.21 18.68 7.17
CA GLY A 178 -12.04 19.66 7.88
C GLY A 178 -12.27 19.33 9.35
N PHE A 179 -11.55 18.34 9.91
CA PHE A 179 -11.63 17.97 11.33
C PHE A 179 -10.69 18.83 12.17
N ASP A 180 -10.96 18.92 13.48
CA ASP A 180 -10.14 19.71 14.41
C ASP A 180 -8.76 19.09 14.71
N ASN A 181 -8.59 17.79 14.45
CA ASN A 181 -7.35 17.05 14.66
C ASN A 181 -6.99 16.22 13.43
N GLU A 182 -5.71 15.87 13.29
CA GLU A 182 -5.26 14.93 12.27
C GLU A 182 -6.05 13.62 12.35
N PHE A 183 -6.55 13.17 11.21
CA PHE A 183 -7.37 11.99 11.12
C PHE A 183 -6.51 10.75 10.86
N HIS A 184 -6.74 9.69 11.63
CA HIS A 184 -5.97 8.44 11.53
C HIS A 184 -4.45 8.61 11.63
N ALA A 185 -3.99 9.53 12.48
CA ALA A 185 -2.56 9.65 12.75
C ALA A 185 -2.03 8.35 13.39
N PRO A 186 -0.89 7.81 12.93
CA PRO A 186 -0.25 6.70 13.62
C PRO A 186 0.20 7.13 15.03
N HIS A 187 0.44 6.16 15.92
CA HIS A 187 0.92 6.47 17.27
C HIS A 187 2.32 7.10 17.26
N GLU A 188 2.63 7.87 18.29
CA GLU A 188 3.83 8.72 18.35
C GLU A 188 5.15 7.97 18.11
N PRO A 189 5.42 6.77 18.69
CA PRO A 189 6.64 6.02 18.40
C PRO A 189 6.85 5.69 16.91
N PHE A 190 5.79 5.37 16.18
CA PHE A 190 5.89 5.12 14.75
C PHE A 190 6.12 6.40 13.95
N GLN A 191 5.43 7.49 14.30
CA GLN A 191 5.69 8.80 13.68
C GLN A 191 7.14 9.25 13.91
N LYS A 192 7.69 9.04 15.12
CA LYS A 192 9.08 9.33 15.43
C LYS A 192 10.02 8.52 14.54
N PHE A 193 9.78 7.21 14.41
CA PHE A 193 10.55 6.34 13.54
C PHE A 193 10.54 6.83 12.07
N VAL A 194 9.38 7.19 11.54
CA VAL A 194 9.26 7.73 10.18
C VAL A 194 10.07 9.02 10.03
N ARG A 195 10.00 9.94 10.99
CA ARG A 195 10.78 11.20 10.98
C ARG A 195 12.29 10.94 11.00
N GLU A 196 12.75 10.12 11.93
CA GLU A 196 14.19 9.82 12.09
C GLU A 196 14.75 9.11 10.85
N THR A 197 14.05 8.10 10.34
CA THR A 197 14.43 7.38 9.12
C THR A 197 14.42 8.30 7.89
N SER A 198 13.43 9.18 7.76
CA SER A 198 13.38 10.15 6.66
C SER A 198 14.53 11.15 6.70
N ALA A 199 14.91 11.62 7.88
CA ALA A 199 16.04 12.51 8.04
C ALA A 199 17.40 11.84 7.77
N GLU A 200 17.55 10.56 8.15
CA GLU A 200 18.79 9.81 7.98
C GLU A 200 18.99 9.31 6.53
N LEU A 201 17.95 8.71 5.95
CA LEU A 201 18.04 8.01 4.66
C LEU A 201 17.54 8.84 3.47
N THR A 202 16.87 9.95 3.73
CA THR A 202 16.30 10.87 2.72
C THR A 202 15.60 10.15 1.54
N PRO A 203 14.67 9.22 1.80
CA PRO A 203 14.01 8.52 0.72
C PRO A 203 13.17 9.48 -0.12
N LEU A 204 13.04 9.20 -1.42
CA LEU A 204 12.15 9.95 -2.32
C LEU A 204 10.70 9.89 -1.82
N ALA A 205 10.26 8.71 -1.42
CA ALA A 205 8.91 8.53 -0.91
C ALA A 205 8.84 7.43 0.16
N TRP A 206 7.84 7.56 1.05
CA TRP A 206 7.36 6.51 1.92
C TRP A 206 5.90 6.21 1.56
N LEU A 207 5.64 4.97 1.12
CA LEU A 207 4.33 4.53 0.67
C LEU A 207 3.63 3.73 1.78
N GLY A 208 2.36 4.01 2.00
CA GLY A 208 1.53 3.34 3.00
C GLY A 208 0.10 3.07 2.55
N GLY A 209 -0.62 2.23 3.29
CA GLY A 209 -2.04 1.91 3.13
C GLY A 209 -2.80 2.12 4.45
N HIS A 210 -3.58 1.11 4.87
CA HIS A 210 -4.20 0.93 6.18
C HIS A 210 -5.37 1.87 6.51
N ASN A 211 -5.22 3.16 6.24
CA ASN A 211 -6.26 4.15 6.56
C ASN A 211 -7.32 4.31 5.45
N HIS A 212 -7.13 3.67 4.29
CA HIS A 212 -7.98 3.73 3.09
C HIS A 212 -8.17 5.15 2.53
N LEU A 213 -7.15 5.99 2.64
CA LEU A 213 -7.23 7.41 2.32
C LEU A 213 -6.09 7.83 1.40
N THR A 214 -6.39 8.66 0.41
CA THR A 214 -5.35 9.35 -0.35
C THR A 214 -4.73 10.44 0.51
N LEU A 215 -3.42 10.32 0.73
CA LEU A 215 -2.62 11.33 1.39
C LEU A 215 -1.37 11.61 0.58
N HIS A 216 -0.99 12.89 0.54
CA HIS A 216 0.34 13.30 0.16
C HIS A 216 0.80 14.44 1.08
N ARG A 217 1.87 14.21 1.82
CA ARG A 217 2.57 15.23 2.63
C ARG A 217 4.05 15.14 2.33
N THR A 218 4.77 16.25 2.55
CA THR A 218 6.23 16.29 2.47
C THR A 218 6.79 16.46 3.87
N LEU A 219 7.73 15.60 4.24
CA LEU A 219 8.52 15.69 5.45
C LEU A 219 9.98 15.90 5.01
N GLU A 220 10.49 17.14 5.20
CA GLU A 220 11.76 17.57 4.63
C GLU A 220 11.81 17.33 3.10
N THR A 221 12.56 16.32 2.64
CA THR A 221 12.63 15.93 1.23
C THR A 221 11.85 14.65 0.90
N THR A 222 11.30 13.97 1.92
CA THR A 222 10.59 12.71 1.75
C THR A 222 9.10 12.95 1.51
N HIS A 223 8.56 12.35 0.47
CA HIS A 223 7.14 12.37 0.18
C HIS A 223 6.42 11.22 0.89
N LEU A 224 5.56 11.55 1.85
CA LEU A 224 4.71 10.60 2.57
C LEU A 224 3.42 10.41 1.79
N VAL A 225 3.17 9.20 1.28
CA VAL A 225 2.03 8.92 0.39
C VAL A 225 1.24 7.73 0.90
N THR A 226 -0.09 7.85 0.94
CA THR A 226 -0.99 6.69 1.06
C THR A 226 -1.92 6.62 -0.13
N ALA A 227 -2.40 5.43 -0.44
CA ALA A 227 -3.48 5.22 -1.39
C ALA A 227 -4.73 4.76 -0.65
N PRO A 228 -5.94 5.05 -1.17
CA PRO A 228 -7.16 4.49 -0.63
C PRO A 228 -7.28 3.01 -0.99
N ALA A 229 -8.24 2.34 -0.38
CA ALA A 229 -8.50 0.93 -0.66
C ALA A 229 -8.88 0.71 -2.14
N PHE A 230 -8.14 -0.13 -2.85
CA PHE A 230 -8.42 -0.41 -4.27
C PHE A 230 -9.77 -1.10 -4.49
N SER A 231 -10.30 -1.79 -3.49
CA SER A 231 -11.64 -2.41 -3.54
C SER A 231 -12.78 -1.45 -3.24
N GLU A 232 -12.51 -0.20 -2.90
CA GLU A 232 -13.50 0.83 -2.56
C GLU A 232 -13.60 1.88 -3.67
N THR A 233 -14.79 2.46 -3.87
CA THR A 233 -14.96 3.55 -4.86
C THR A 233 -14.07 4.74 -4.55
N PRO A 234 -13.40 5.35 -5.57
CA PRO A 234 -13.51 5.12 -7.00
C PRO A 234 -12.51 4.11 -7.58
N PHE A 235 -12.00 3.16 -6.79
CA PHE A 235 -11.03 2.12 -7.20
C PHE A 235 -9.73 2.72 -7.70
N GLU A 236 -9.01 3.31 -6.77
CA GLU A 236 -7.86 4.16 -7.08
C GLU A 236 -6.55 3.39 -7.03
N ALA A 237 -5.72 3.58 -8.07
CA ALA A 237 -4.33 3.16 -8.10
C ALA A 237 -3.41 4.39 -8.24
N LYS A 238 -2.19 4.32 -7.72
CA LYS A 238 -1.16 5.35 -7.92
C LYS A 238 -0.14 4.84 -8.93
N LEU A 239 -0.01 5.53 -10.05
CA LEU A 239 1.08 5.34 -11.00
C LEU A 239 2.26 6.21 -10.56
N PHE A 240 3.42 5.60 -10.37
CA PHE A 240 4.68 6.29 -10.15
C PHE A 240 5.58 6.13 -11.36
N GLU A 241 6.23 7.22 -11.78
CA GLU A 241 7.24 7.23 -12.81
C GLU A 241 8.49 7.94 -12.29
N TYR A 242 9.60 7.21 -12.17
CA TYR A 242 10.89 7.81 -11.84
C TYR A 242 11.64 8.18 -13.10
N LYS A 243 11.98 9.47 -13.24
CA LYS A 243 12.75 10.07 -14.32
C LYS A 243 14.20 10.17 -13.91
N GLN A 244 14.99 9.15 -14.17
CA GLN A 244 16.39 9.04 -13.72
C GLN A 244 17.26 10.24 -14.13
N GLN A 245 17.08 10.79 -15.34
CA GLN A 245 17.87 11.92 -15.82
C GLN A 245 17.56 13.23 -15.07
N GLU A 246 16.35 13.37 -14.55
CA GLU A 246 15.87 14.54 -13.85
C GLU A 246 15.95 14.37 -12.34
N GLY A 247 16.10 13.13 -11.86
CA GLY A 247 16.01 12.77 -10.44
C GLY A 247 14.61 12.91 -9.84
N ASN A 248 13.57 13.06 -10.69
CA ASN A 248 12.20 13.34 -10.26
C ASN A 248 11.34 12.08 -10.20
N LEU A 249 10.47 12.02 -9.19
CA LEU A 249 9.40 11.03 -9.08
C LEU A 249 8.07 11.71 -9.40
N ILE A 250 7.36 11.20 -10.39
CA ILE A 250 6.03 11.67 -10.78
C ILE A 250 5.00 10.68 -10.26
N MET A 251 3.95 11.18 -9.59
CA MET A 251 2.80 10.38 -9.15
C MET A 251 1.54 10.86 -9.86
N LYS A 252 0.78 9.92 -10.42
CA LYS A 252 -0.54 10.15 -11.00
C LYS A 252 -1.55 9.22 -10.36
N THR A 253 -2.76 9.73 -10.18
CA THR A 253 -3.88 8.92 -9.73
C THR A 253 -4.66 8.39 -10.92
N VAL A 254 -4.98 7.09 -10.87
CA VAL A 254 -5.81 6.40 -11.87
C VAL A 254 -7.03 5.84 -11.15
N THR A 255 -8.23 6.05 -11.70
CA THR A 255 -9.50 5.57 -11.14
C THR A 255 -10.24 4.74 -12.17
N PHE A 256 -11.04 3.77 -11.70
CA PHE A 256 -11.71 2.80 -12.56
C PHE A 256 -13.24 2.81 -12.48
N ALA A 257 -13.83 3.66 -11.64
CA ALA A 257 -15.29 3.70 -11.40
C ALA A 257 -16.11 3.85 -12.69
N ASP A 258 -15.66 4.69 -13.63
CA ASP A 258 -16.40 4.99 -14.86
C ASP A 258 -16.26 3.89 -15.94
N SER A 259 -15.40 2.89 -15.74
CA SER A 259 -15.11 1.84 -16.72
C SER A 259 -15.79 0.50 -16.42
N LEU A 260 -16.58 0.41 -15.34
CA LEU A 260 -17.14 -0.83 -14.81
C LEU A 260 -18.50 -1.15 -15.41
N SER A 261 -18.86 -2.45 -15.48
CA SER A 261 -20.15 -2.93 -15.94
C SER A 261 -21.26 -2.80 -14.88
N PHE A 262 -20.90 -2.62 -13.62
CA PHE A 262 -21.84 -2.47 -12.51
C PHE A 262 -21.92 -1.03 -12.01
N ARG A 263 -23.04 -0.70 -11.40
CA ARG A 263 -23.25 0.64 -10.83
C ARG A 263 -22.55 0.76 -9.49
N THR A 264 -21.74 1.80 -9.35
CA THR A 264 -21.04 2.12 -8.11
C THR A 264 -21.79 3.19 -7.30
N ALA A 265 -21.66 3.12 -5.97
CA ALA A 265 -22.09 4.18 -5.06
C ALA A 265 -20.85 4.90 -4.51
N TYR A 266 -21.02 6.16 -4.18
CA TYR A 266 -19.99 7.01 -3.59
C TYR A 266 -20.60 7.82 -2.44
N ASP A 267 -19.94 7.80 -1.27
CA ASP A 267 -20.38 8.59 -0.12
C ASP A 267 -19.83 10.03 -0.22
N PHE A 268 -20.67 10.94 -0.65
CA PHE A 268 -20.34 12.36 -0.81
C PHE A 268 -20.04 13.09 0.52
N ASN A 269 -20.34 12.49 1.65
CA ASN A 269 -19.95 13.03 2.96
C ASN A 269 -18.48 12.75 3.29
N LYS A 270 -17.82 11.86 2.51
CA LYS A 270 -16.44 11.41 2.72
C LYS A 270 -15.53 11.72 1.52
N THR A 271 -15.72 12.86 0.90
CA THR A 271 -14.89 13.29 -0.25
C THR A 271 -13.42 13.48 0.09
N PHE A 272 -13.09 13.64 1.38
CA PHE A 272 -11.71 13.73 1.86
C PHE A 272 -10.90 12.44 1.64
N VAL A 273 -11.55 11.32 1.34
CA VAL A 273 -10.88 10.03 1.08
C VAL A 273 -9.91 10.14 -0.10
N GLN A 274 -10.27 10.84 -1.18
CA GLN A 274 -9.44 11.00 -2.39
C GLN A 274 -8.48 12.20 -2.33
N GLY A 275 -8.60 13.06 -1.32
CA GLY A 275 -7.86 14.32 -1.28
C GLY A 275 -8.27 15.31 -2.37
N ARG A 276 -7.62 16.50 -2.38
CA ARG A 276 -8.01 17.62 -3.28
C ARG A 276 -7.23 17.64 -4.59
N SER A 277 -6.10 16.97 -4.64
CA SER A 277 -5.23 16.96 -5.81
C SER A 277 -4.55 15.61 -5.91
N CYS A 278 -4.76 14.95 -7.04
CA CYS A 278 -4.41 13.55 -7.25
C CYS A 278 -3.05 13.35 -7.90
N ASP A 279 -2.55 14.35 -8.63
CA ASP A 279 -1.30 14.24 -9.36
C ASP A 279 -0.21 15.10 -8.74
N ARG A 280 0.99 14.57 -8.68
CA ARG A 280 2.18 15.22 -8.09
C ARG A 280 3.42 14.95 -8.91
N MET A 281 4.34 15.92 -8.89
CA MET A 281 5.73 15.77 -9.32
C MET A 281 6.61 16.14 -8.13
N PHE A 282 7.56 15.28 -7.81
CA PHE A 282 8.46 15.37 -6.67
C PHE A 282 9.89 15.65 -7.12
#